data_d0ada01f19385194f82d12464f0a4fd4
#
_entry.id   d0ada01f19385194f82d12464f0a4fd4
#
_cell.length_a   1.000
_cell.length_b   1.000
_cell.length_c   1.000
_cell.angle_alpha   90.00
_cell.angle_beta   90.00
_cell.angle_gamma   90.00
#
_symmetry.space_group_name_H-M   'P 1'
#
loop_
_entity.id
_entity.type
_entity.pdbx_description
1 polymer ?
#
loop_
_entity_poly.entity_id
_entity_poly.type
_entity_poly.pdbx_seq_one_letter_code
_entity_poly.pdbx_strand_id
1 'polypeptide(L)'
;MSTVSTPTPNAWYREPWPWLLMAGPAIVVVAGFVTLWLAIQSTDGLVADDYDKQGKAINMTLTRDARARELGYVANVTIAADGVASLAFAHASPTARELTLSLHHPTRGGQDRTLLLHRASDGTYRAAFPAMEIARWRLTLEDDSRAWRLTGDWIAGSGLIALGTKP
;
A
#
# COMPACT_ATOMS: atom_id res chain seq x y z
N MET A 1 69.98 -24.39 54.22
CA MET A 1 68.59 -24.76 54.01
C MET A 1 67.97 -23.60 53.23
N SER A 2 67.81 -23.80 51.90
CA SER A 2 67.22 -22.77 51.00
C SER A 2 65.73 -22.98 50.97
N THR A 3 64.94 -22.06 51.47
CA THR A 3 63.46 -22.06 51.42
C THR A 3 63.04 -21.73 49.98
N VAL A 4 62.54 -22.71 49.27
CA VAL A 4 61.88 -22.52 47.97
C VAL A 4 60.52 -21.87 48.24
N SER A 5 60.35 -20.59 47.93
CA SER A 5 59.09 -19.91 47.94
C SER A 5 58.27 -20.45 46.74
N THR A 6 57.27 -21.22 46.98
CA THR A 6 56.25 -21.58 45.95
C THR A 6 55.41 -20.30 45.62
N PRO A 7 55.37 -19.87 44.35
CA PRO A 7 54.50 -18.74 43.98
C PRO A 7 53.06 -19.15 44.21
N THR A 8 52.30 -18.31 44.90
CA THR A 8 50.84 -18.44 45.04
C THR A 8 50.21 -18.31 43.67
N PRO A 9 49.42 -19.32 43.23
CA PRO A 9 48.79 -19.25 41.93
C PRO A 9 47.84 -18.04 41.86
N ASN A 10 48.06 -17.16 40.89
CA ASN A 10 47.16 -16.08 40.62
C ASN A 10 45.77 -16.63 40.30
N ALA A 11 44.70 -16.00 40.81
CA ALA A 11 43.34 -16.38 40.50
C ALA A 11 43.10 -16.25 38.97
N TRP A 12 42.58 -17.30 38.36
CA TRP A 12 42.41 -17.44 36.89
C TRP A 12 41.75 -16.25 36.23
N TYR A 13 40.83 -15.54 36.91
CA TYR A 13 40.11 -14.37 36.42
C TYR A 13 41.01 -13.11 36.36
N ARG A 14 42.19 -13.11 36.94
CA ARG A 14 43.18 -12.04 36.83
C ARG A 14 44.17 -12.24 35.69
N GLU A 15 44.16 -13.41 35.09
CA GLU A 15 45.00 -13.68 33.92
C GLU A 15 44.28 -13.18 32.64
N PRO A 16 44.95 -12.51 31.69
CA PRO A 16 44.35 -11.98 30.50
C PRO A 16 43.94 -13.06 29.48
N TRP A 17 44.61 -14.21 29.50
CA TRP A 17 44.45 -15.29 28.52
C TRP A 17 43.04 -15.90 28.49
N PRO A 18 42.37 -16.24 29.58
CA PRO A 18 41.01 -16.73 29.58
C PRO A 18 40.02 -15.72 28.95
N TRP A 19 40.18 -14.43 29.24
CA TRP A 19 39.35 -13.39 28.68
C TRP A 19 39.55 -13.24 27.17
N LEU A 20 40.78 -13.35 26.68
CA LEU A 20 41.08 -13.28 25.25
C LEU A 20 40.48 -14.46 24.50
N LEU A 21 40.53 -15.70 25.08
CA LEU A 21 39.84 -16.87 24.53
C LEU A 21 38.32 -16.72 24.50
N MET A 22 37.74 -16.13 25.52
CA MET A 22 36.30 -15.90 25.60
C MET A 22 35.81 -14.72 24.73
N ALA A 23 36.71 -13.82 24.33
CA ALA A 23 36.34 -12.64 23.50
C ALA A 23 35.75 -13.06 22.14
N GLY A 24 36.30 -14.10 21.48
CA GLY A 24 35.78 -14.57 20.22
C GLY A 24 34.30 -15.02 20.30
N PRO A 25 33.97 -16.01 21.14
CA PRO A 25 32.56 -16.39 21.36
C PRO A 25 31.66 -15.25 21.81
N ALA A 26 32.14 -14.35 22.69
CA ALA A 26 31.37 -13.21 23.16
C ALA A 26 31.00 -12.25 22.03
N ILE A 27 31.94 -11.95 21.12
CA ILE A 27 31.69 -11.11 19.95
C ILE A 27 30.61 -11.74 19.06
N VAL A 28 30.65 -13.04 18.82
CA VAL A 28 29.65 -13.76 18.00
C VAL A 28 28.26 -13.69 18.62
N VAL A 29 28.17 -13.83 19.95
CA VAL A 29 26.90 -13.72 20.68
C VAL A 29 26.32 -12.30 20.54
N VAL A 30 27.16 -11.27 20.75
CA VAL A 30 26.73 -9.87 20.59
C VAL A 30 26.27 -9.60 19.14
N ALA A 31 27.06 -10.03 18.16
CA ALA A 31 26.68 -9.91 16.75
C ALA A 31 25.36 -10.62 16.43
N GLY A 32 25.11 -11.80 17.00
CA GLY A 32 23.86 -12.53 16.90
C GLY A 32 22.66 -11.74 17.43
N PHE A 33 22.79 -11.13 18.60
CA PHE A 33 21.73 -10.27 19.15
C PHE A 33 21.49 -9.02 18.30
N VAL A 34 22.54 -8.38 17.77
CA VAL A 34 22.38 -7.25 16.84
C VAL A 34 21.64 -7.66 15.57
N THR A 35 22.01 -8.81 14.99
CA THR A 35 21.33 -9.34 13.81
C THR A 35 19.86 -9.66 14.10
N LEU A 36 19.58 -10.29 15.24
CA LEU A 36 18.21 -10.59 15.67
C LEU A 36 17.41 -9.30 15.84
N TRP A 37 17.98 -8.30 16.47
CA TRP A 37 17.32 -6.99 16.65
C TRP A 37 17.03 -6.32 15.32
N LEU A 38 17.99 -6.31 14.37
CA LEU A 38 17.78 -5.82 13.02
C LEU A 38 16.71 -6.60 12.28
N ALA A 39 16.66 -7.93 12.42
CA ALA A 39 15.64 -8.78 11.81
C ALA A 39 14.22 -8.49 12.35
N ILE A 40 14.10 -8.19 13.66
CA ILE A 40 12.81 -7.80 14.26
C ILE A 40 12.40 -6.39 13.80
N GLN A 41 13.35 -5.48 13.61
CA GLN A 41 13.07 -4.13 13.10
C GLN A 41 12.77 -4.10 11.59
N SER A 42 13.39 -4.96 10.81
CA SER A 42 12.99 -5.17 9.43
C SER A 42 11.69 -5.97 9.46
N THR A 43 10.55 -5.28 9.56
CA THR A 43 9.22 -5.85 9.46
C THR A 43 9.01 -6.32 8.02
N ASP A 44 9.66 -7.41 7.67
CA ASP A 44 9.32 -8.18 6.49
C ASP A 44 8.06 -8.96 6.86
N GLY A 45 6.90 -8.44 6.38
CA GLY A 45 5.59 -8.99 6.71
C GLY A 45 5.59 -10.49 6.45
N LEU A 46 5.17 -11.25 7.44
CA LEU A 46 4.99 -12.70 7.37
C LEU A 46 4.19 -13.07 6.12
N VAL A 47 4.89 -13.57 5.11
CA VAL A 47 4.37 -13.84 3.76
C VAL A 47 3.28 -14.92 3.75
N ALA A 48 3.17 -15.75 4.79
CA ALA A 48 2.26 -16.89 4.82
C ALA A 48 0.78 -16.53 5.05
N ASP A 49 0.47 -15.51 5.88
CA ASP A 49 -0.92 -15.10 6.17
C ASP A 49 -1.50 -14.18 5.09
N ASP A 50 -0.68 -13.69 4.17
CA ASP A 50 -1.07 -12.68 3.20
C ASP A 50 -1.67 -13.29 1.92
N TYR A 51 -1.34 -14.53 1.59
CA TYR A 51 -1.88 -15.20 0.39
C TYR A 51 -3.39 -15.43 0.47
N ASP A 52 -3.90 -15.87 1.61
CA ASP A 52 -5.34 -16.05 1.83
C ASP A 52 -6.08 -14.72 1.82
N LYS A 53 -5.50 -13.69 2.40
CA LYS A 53 -6.06 -12.32 2.39
C LYS A 53 -6.02 -11.73 0.98
N GLN A 54 -4.93 -11.92 0.24
CA GLN A 54 -4.80 -11.48 -1.16
C GLN A 54 -5.78 -12.22 -2.07
N GLY A 55 -5.92 -13.54 -1.92
CA GLY A 55 -6.90 -14.34 -2.66
C GLY A 55 -8.33 -13.87 -2.42
N LYS A 56 -8.71 -13.63 -1.16
CA LYS A 56 -10.02 -13.07 -0.81
C LYS A 56 -10.22 -11.66 -1.37
N ALA A 57 -9.21 -10.79 -1.29
CA ALA A 57 -9.26 -9.43 -1.83
C ALA A 57 -9.43 -9.44 -3.37
N ILE A 58 -8.73 -10.35 -4.07
CA ILE A 58 -8.88 -10.52 -5.53
C ILE A 58 -10.30 -10.98 -5.86
N ASN A 59 -10.82 -11.99 -5.17
CA ASN A 59 -12.18 -12.48 -5.40
C ASN A 59 -13.25 -11.41 -5.14
N MET A 60 -13.11 -10.64 -4.06
CA MET A 60 -14.00 -9.50 -3.79
C MET A 60 -13.93 -8.45 -4.89
N THR A 61 -12.76 -8.20 -5.43
CA THR A 61 -12.53 -7.25 -6.52
C THR A 61 -13.23 -7.72 -7.80
N LEU A 62 -13.03 -8.99 -8.18
CA LEU A 62 -13.69 -9.60 -9.35
C LEU A 62 -15.21 -9.62 -9.23
N THR A 63 -15.74 -9.87 -8.02
CA THR A 63 -17.18 -9.85 -7.76
C THR A 63 -17.76 -8.45 -7.97
N ARG A 64 -17.07 -7.40 -7.51
CA ARG A 64 -17.51 -6.00 -7.71
C ARG A 64 -17.45 -5.59 -9.17
N ASP A 65 -16.42 -6.01 -9.90
CA ASP A 65 -16.30 -5.77 -11.35
C ASP A 65 -17.40 -6.50 -12.13
N ALA A 66 -17.71 -7.75 -11.77
CA ALA A 66 -18.82 -8.50 -12.33
C ALA A 66 -20.16 -7.82 -12.07
N ARG A 67 -20.35 -7.31 -10.86
CA ARG A 67 -21.58 -6.60 -10.49
C ARG A 67 -21.78 -5.31 -11.29
N ALA A 68 -20.70 -4.53 -11.51
CA ALA A 68 -20.77 -3.33 -12.36
C ALA A 68 -21.18 -3.68 -13.81
N ARG A 69 -20.68 -4.81 -14.34
CA ARG A 69 -21.07 -5.31 -15.67
C ARG A 69 -22.53 -5.71 -15.74
N GLU A 70 -23.02 -6.46 -14.76
CA GLU A 70 -24.45 -6.85 -14.66
C GLU A 70 -25.37 -5.63 -14.61
N LEU A 71 -24.95 -4.58 -13.89
CA LEU A 71 -25.69 -3.33 -13.79
C LEU A 71 -25.56 -2.43 -15.04
N GLY A 72 -24.69 -2.82 -15.99
CA GLY A 72 -24.45 -2.03 -17.22
C GLY A 72 -23.79 -0.69 -16.95
N TYR A 73 -23.02 -0.57 -15.86
CA TYR A 73 -22.40 0.69 -15.51
C TYR A 73 -21.15 0.95 -16.38
N VAL A 74 -21.19 2.08 -17.08
CA VAL A 74 -20.07 2.68 -17.82
C VAL A 74 -20.11 4.16 -17.52
N ALA A 75 -19.01 4.73 -17.10
CA ALA A 75 -18.93 6.13 -16.74
C ALA A 75 -17.82 6.85 -17.52
N ASN A 76 -18.10 8.10 -17.86
CA ASN A 76 -17.13 8.99 -18.48
C ASN A 76 -16.79 10.11 -17.48
N VAL A 77 -15.53 10.32 -17.22
CA VAL A 77 -15.04 11.43 -16.40
C VAL A 77 -14.41 12.46 -17.31
N THR A 78 -14.82 13.70 -17.16
CA THR A 78 -14.25 14.86 -17.84
C THR A 78 -13.67 15.79 -16.78
N ILE A 79 -12.44 16.22 -16.98
CA ILE A 79 -11.78 17.21 -16.12
C ILE A 79 -11.74 18.52 -16.89
N ALA A 80 -12.45 19.50 -16.39
CA ALA A 80 -12.49 20.83 -17.00
C ALA A 80 -11.27 21.67 -16.60
N ALA A 81 -10.96 22.71 -17.38
CA ALA A 81 -9.81 23.59 -17.14
C ALA A 81 -9.95 24.39 -15.82
N ASP A 82 -11.17 24.54 -15.31
CA ASP A 82 -11.48 25.17 -14.02
C ASP A 82 -11.18 24.28 -12.80
N GLY A 83 -10.67 23.08 -13.04
CA GLY A 83 -10.36 22.13 -11.97
C GLY A 83 -11.59 21.40 -11.41
N VAL A 84 -12.68 21.28 -12.19
CA VAL A 84 -13.85 20.49 -11.81
C VAL A 84 -13.84 19.17 -12.57
N ALA A 85 -13.92 18.07 -11.84
CA ALA A 85 -14.20 16.76 -12.40
C ALA A 85 -15.72 16.56 -12.50
N SER A 86 -16.19 16.22 -13.68
CA SER A 86 -17.58 15.87 -13.96
C SER A 86 -17.64 14.44 -14.45
N LEU A 87 -18.50 13.62 -13.83
CA LEU A 87 -18.68 12.22 -14.16
C LEU A 87 -20.14 12.01 -14.63
N ALA A 88 -20.29 11.40 -15.78
CA ALA A 88 -21.57 11.03 -16.34
C ALA A 88 -21.59 9.52 -16.67
N PHE A 89 -22.69 8.85 -16.35
CA PHE A 89 -22.91 7.46 -16.76
C PHE A 89 -23.51 7.42 -18.17
N ALA A 90 -23.03 6.49 -18.99
CA ALA A 90 -23.46 6.39 -20.39
C ALA A 90 -24.85 5.76 -20.55
N HIS A 91 -25.20 4.80 -19.70
CA HIS A 91 -26.46 4.04 -19.79
C HIS A 91 -27.19 4.03 -18.44
N ALA A 92 -26.88 3.05 -17.59
CA ALA A 92 -27.44 2.94 -16.26
C ALA A 92 -26.62 3.82 -15.27
N SER A 93 -27.30 4.51 -14.38
CA SER A 93 -26.67 5.35 -13.34
C SER A 93 -27.08 4.85 -11.96
N PRO A 94 -26.15 4.80 -10.99
CA PRO A 94 -26.49 4.47 -9.62
C PRO A 94 -27.39 5.54 -9.01
N THR A 95 -28.19 5.15 -8.03
CA THR A 95 -29.06 6.08 -7.29
C THR A 95 -28.33 6.76 -6.12
N ALA A 96 -27.09 6.37 -5.86
CA ALA A 96 -26.26 6.90 -4.78
C ALA A 96 -26.12 8.44 -4.92
N ARG A 97 -26.11 9.14 -3.79
CA ARG A 97 -25.88 10.59 -3.76
C ARG A 97 -24.42 10.95 -3.90
N GLU A 98 -23.56 10.06 -3.48
CA GLU A 98 -22.11 10.23 -3.43
C GLU A 98 -21.41 9.02 -4.02
N LEU A 99 -20.31 9.27 -4.72
CA LEU A 99 -19.41 8.26 -5.27
C LEU A 99 -17.99 8.61 -4.90
N THR A 100 -17.19 7.59 -4.65
CA THR A 100 -15.78 7.74 -4.34
C THR A 100 -14.93 7.45 -5.58
N LEU A 101 -14.15 8.42 -6.02
CA LEU A 101 -13.18 8.30 -7.10
C LEU A 101 -11.78 8.28 -6.50
N SER A 102 -11.12 7.15 -6.56
CA SER A 102 -9.73 6.98 -6.10
C SER A 102 -8.78 7.00 -7.30
N LEU A 103 -7.70 7.76 -7.16
CA LEU A 103 -6.63 7.88 -8.14
C LEU A 103 -5.36 7.30 -7.53
N HIS A 104 -4.83 6.27 -8.18
CA HIS A 104 -3.62 5.59 -7.72
C HIS A 104 -2.47 5.82 -8.70
N HIS A 105 -1.33 6.24 -8.16
CA HIS A 105 -0.11 6.37 -8.95
C HIS A 105 0.57 5.00 -9.08
N PRO A 106 0.91 4.51 -10.29
CA PRO A 106 1.38 3.14 -10.48
C PRO A 106 2.73 2.82 -9.82
N THR A 107 3.56 3.82 -9.55
CA THR A 107 4.93 3.61 -9.06
C THR A 107 5.29 4.41 -7.81
N ARG A 108 4.46 5.37 -7.38
CA ARG A 108 4.75 6.23 -6.23
C ARG A 108 3.65 6.06 -5.18
N GLY A 109 3.90 5.20 -4.21
CA GLY A 109 3.05 5.12 -3.01
C GLY A 109 3.02 6.47 -2.28
N GLY A 110 1.86 6.83 -1.73
CA GLY A 110 1.68 8.09 -1.00
C GLY A 110 1.23 9.29 -1.84
N GLN A 111 1.16 9.17 -3.17
CA GLN A 111 0.56 10.19 -4.05
C GLN A 111 -0.92 9.92 -4.36
N ASP A 112 -1.46 8.85 -3.85
CA ASP A 112 -2.86 8.48 -4.04
C ASP A 112 -3.80 9.60 -3.58
N ARG A 113 -4.86 9.81 -4.33
CA ARG A 113 -5.89 10.82 -4.06
C ARG A 113 -7.25 10.16 -4.08
N THR A 114 -8.11 10.60 -3.17
CA THR A 114 -9.51 10.17 -3.12
C THR A 114 -10.40 11.39 -3.18
N LEU A 115 -11.34 11.38 -4.09
CA LEU A 115 -12.30 12.46 -4.32
C LEU A 115 -13.70 11.94 -4.03
N LEU A 116 -14.47 12.70 -3.30
CA LEU A 116 -15.88 12.46 -3.08
C LEU A 116 -16.67 13.26 -4.13
N LEU A 117 -17.36 12.55 -5.01
CA LEU A 117 -18.19 13.11 -6.07
C LEU A 117 -19.62 13.21 -5.59
N HIS A 118 -20.21 14.39 -5.64
CA HIS A 118 -21.60 14.63 -5.26
C HIS A 118 -22.51 14.68 -6.49
N ARG A 119 -23.68 14.06 -6.37
CA ARG A 119 -24.68 14.06 -7.44
C ARG A 119 -25.32 15.44 -7.59
N ALA A 120 -25.24 15.99 -8.78
CA ALA A 120 -25.89 17.23 -9.16
C ALA A 120 -27.33 16.99 -9.62
N SER A 121 -28.13 18.08 -9.76
CA SER A 121 -29.52 18.01 -10.21
C SER A 121 -29.71 17.49 -11.63
N ASP A 122 -28.67 17.58 -12.47
CA ASP A 122 -28.65 17.08 -13.84
C ASP A 122 -28.29 15.58 -13.94
N GLY A 123 -28.11 14.92 -12.78
CA GLY A 123 -27.75 13.50 -12.71
C GLY A 123 -26.26 13.22 -12.89
N THR A 124 -25.43 14.22 -13.15
CA THR A 124 -23.97 14.08 -13.16
C THR A 124 -23.40 14.09 -11.76
N TYR A 125 -22.18 13.58 -11.60
CA TYR A 125 -21.46 13.67 -10.33
C TYR A 125 -20.27 14.61 -10.49
N ARG A 126 -20.06 15.50 -9.50
CA ARG A 126 -19.04 16.54 -9.56
C ARG A 126 -18.19 16.59 -8.30
N ALA A 127 -16.91 16.89 -8.48
CA ALA A 127 -15.96 17.19 -7.40
C ALA A 127 -14.93 18.19 -7.86
N ALA A 128 -14.35 18.93 -6.90
CA ALA A 128 -13.14 19.68 -7.16
C ALA A 128 -11.98 18.71 -7.43
N PHE A 129 -11.27 18.94 -8.53
CA PHE A 129 -10.16 18.10 -8.94
C PHE A 129 -8.83 18.83 -8.69
N PRO A 130 -7.93 18.28 -7.87
CA PRO A 130 -6.64 18.92 -7.61
C PRO A 130 -5.76 18.89 -8.87
N ALA A 131 -4.88 19.89 -8.98
CA ALA A 131 -3.85 19.85 -10.01
C ALA A 131 -2.97 18.61 -9.82
N MET A 132 -2.78 17.85 -10.88
CA MET A 132 -2.05 16.59 -10.87
C MET A 132 -0.80 16.68 -11.77
N GLU A 133 0.26 15.99 -11.39
CA GLU A 133 1.43 15.82 -12.26
C GLU A 133 1.04 15.06 -13.54
N ILE A 134 1.72 15.39 -14.64
CA ILE A 134 1.55 14.69 -15.92
C ILE A 134 2.12 13.28 -15.76
N ALA A 135 1.26 12.33 -15.42
CA ALA A 135 1.59 10.93 -15.21
C ALA A 135 0.40 10.06 -15.62
N ARG A 136 0.62 8.75 -15.67
CA ARG A 136 -0.46 7.78 -15.82
C ARG A 136 -1.04 7.50 -14.43
N TRP A 137 -2.35 7.57 -14.32
CA TRP A 137 -3.08 7.30 -13.09
C TRP A 137 -4.07 6.17 -13.32
N ARG A 138 -4.21 5.31 -12.33
CA ARG A 138 -5.29 4.33 -12.30
C ARG A 138 -6.45 4.89 -11.49
N LEU A 139 -7.61 4.96 -12.10
CA LEU A 139 -8.84 5.42 -11.49
C LEU A 139 -9.68 4.23 -11.05
N THR A 140 -10.27 4.36 -9.87
CA THR A 140 -11.24 3.41 -9.34
C THR A 140 -12.44 4.20 -8.84
N LEU A 141 -13.63 3.89 -9.35
CA LEU A 141 -14.89 4.47 -8.95
C LEU A 141 -15.73 3.43 -8.22
N GLU A 142 -16.18 3.78 -7.03
CA GLU A 142 -16.99 2.93 -6.15
C GLU A 142 -18.11 3.74 -5.52
N ASP A 143 -19.17 3.08 -5.07
CA ASP A 143 -20.16 3.66 -4.16
C ASP A 143 -19.74 3.46 -2.69
N ASP A 144 -20.44 4.11 -1.77
CA ASP A 144 -20.17 3.99 -0.32
C ASP A 144 -20.31 2.53 0.17
N SER A 145 -21.24 1.78 -0.40
CA SER A 145 -21.45 0.36 -0.06
C SER A 145 -20.39 -0.57 -0.62
N ARG A 146 -19.56 -0.08 -1.56
CA ARG A 146 -18.58 -0.88 -2.32
C ARG A 146 -19.17 -2.12 -2.98
N ALA A 147 -20.42 -2.02 -3.40
CA ALA A 147 -21.12 -3.14 -4.02
C ALA A 147 -20.65 -3.41 -5.46
N TRP A 148 -20.14 -2.41 -6.15
CA TRP A 148 -19.65 -2.46 -7.52
C TRP A 148 -18.39 -1.60 -7.67
N ARG A 149 -17.63 -1.81 -8.74
CA ARG A 149 -16.41 -1.06 -9.03
C ARG A 149 -16.23 -0.88 -10.54
N LEU A 150 -15.87 0.36 -10.94
CA LEU A 150 -15.38 0.66 -12.28
C LEU A 150 -13.92 1.07 -12.21
N THR A 151 -13.16 0.70 -13.21
CA THR A 151 -11.74 1.07 -13.30
C THR A 151 -11.43 1.67 -14.66
N GLY A 152 -10.38 2.49 -14.71
CA GLY A 152 -9.87 3.06 -15.95
C GLY A 152 -8.46 3.58 -15.74
N ASP A 153 -7.75 3.76 -16.84
CA ASP A 153 -6.44 4.39 -16.84
C ASP A 153 -6.56 5.80 -17.43
N TRP A 154 -5.93 6.76 -16.81
CA TRP A 154 -5.92 8.15 -17.25
C TRP A 154 -4.49 8.69 -17.35
N ILE A 155 -4.23 9.43 -18.41
CA ILE A 155 -3.00 10.22 -18.55
C ILE A 155 -3.36 11.66 -18.25
N ALA A 156 -2.74 12.26 -17.23
CA ALA A 156 -3.00 13.63 -16.85
C ALA A 156 -2.80 14.57 -18.04
N GLY A 157 -3.81 15.40 -18.31
CA GLY A 157 -3.87 16.25 -19.49
C GLY A 157 -4.75 15.72 -20.62
N SER A 158 -5.19 14.46 -20.62
CA SER A 158 -6.24 13.96 -21.51
C SER A 158 -7.62 14.34 -20.97
N GLY A 159 -8.48 14.89 -21.83
CA GLY A 159 -9.74 15.52 -21.41
C GLY A 159 -10.85 14.54 -21.02
N LEU A 160 -10.93 13.37 -21.63
CA LEU A 160 -11.98 12.38 -21.40
C LEU A 160 -11.41 11.04 -20.92
N ILE A 161 -12.01 10.51 -19.89
CA ILE A 161 -11.60 9.23 -19.29
C ILE A 161 -12.81 8.30 -19.30
N ALA A 162 -12.71 7.17 -19.97
CA ALA A 162 -13.73 6.12 -19.88
C ALA A 162 -13.41 5.17 -18.73
N LEU A 163 -14.38 5.02 -17.82
CA LEU A 163 -14.35 4.04 -16.75
C LEU A 163 -15.31 2.91 -17.11
N GLY A 164 -14.77 1.71 -17.15
CA GLY A 164 -15.52 0.51 -17.46
C GLY A 164 -14.95 -0.68 -16.72
N THR A 165 -15.60 -1.83 -16.86
CA THR A 165 -15.01 -3.08 -16.44
C THR A 165 -14.09 -3.57 -17.56
N LYS A 166 -12.84 -3.83 -17.24
CA LYS A 166 -11.93 -4.45 -18.18
C LYS A 166 -12.48 -5.83 -18.58
N PRO A 167 -12.50 -6.17 -19.88
CA PRO A 167 -12.95 -7.47 -20.35
C PRO A 167 -12.14 -8.62 -19.75
#